data_4bc744407f085b3dd38ae0c6ee5aa718
#
_entry.id   4bc744407f085b3dd38ae0c6ee5aa718
#
_cell.length_a   1.000
_cell.length_b   1.000
_cell.length_c   1.000
_cell.angle_alpha   90.00
_cell.angle_beta   90.00
_cell.angle_gamma   90.00
#
_symmetry.space_group_name_H-M   'P 1'
#
loop_
_entity.id
_entity.type
_entity.pdbx_description
1 polymer ?
#
loop_
_entity_poly.entity_id
_entity_poly.type
_entity_poly.pdbx_seq_one_letter_code
_entity_poly.pdbx_strand_id
1 'polypeptide(L)'
;GLRAGYGKALPGLYGNPEFTGSNDASTSVGLTLSIPIFSGFATQSGVRSALAQRDIARDQLEQQKRALERNTRNAYQALVAGISEVEARRLALVSAQSAYEASQVGLEVGTRTVLDVLNNQRTLFSAQQDYAQAKYNFLQNRLLLEQAAGTLQLADLEDVNRLLTTDESVAKAIGTQ
;
A
#
# COMPACT_ATOMS: atom_id res chain seq x y z
N GLY A 1 -33.12 -9.21 -28.50
CA GLY A 1 -33.13 -7.88 -27.88
C GLY A 1 -34.17 -6.99 -28.55
N LEU A 2 -34.92 -6.23 -27.76
CA LEU A 2 -35.86 -5.22 -28.22
C LEU A 2 -35.05 -3.95 -28.54
N ARG A 3 -35.15 -3.47 -29.80
CA ARG A 3 -34.61 -2.15 -30.18
C ARG A 3 -35.76 -1.31 -30.72
N ALA A 4 -36.03 -0.19 -30.11
CA ALA A 4 -36.88 0.84 -30.65
C ALA A 4 -35.97 1.90 -31.28
N GLY A 5 -36.12 2.17 -32.56
CA GLY A 5 -35.37 3.17 -33.30
C GLY A 5 -36.33 4.22 -33.89
N TYR A 6 -36.07 5.50 -33.63
CA TYR A 6 -36.70 6.63 -34.29
C TYR A 6 -35.73 7.15 -35.33
N GLY A 7 -36.08 7.10 -36.61
CA GLY A 7 -35.27 7.61 -37.70
C GLY A 7 -36.05 8.68 -38.46
N LYS A 8 -35.51 9.95 -38.47
CA LYS A 8 -35.99 10.99 -39.37
C LYS A 8 -35.07 10.97 -40.59
N ALA A 9 -35.62 10.56 -41.73
CA ALA A 9 -34.91 10.66 -42.97
C ALA A 9 -34.78 12.15 -43.39
N LEU A 10 -33.54 12.62 -43.53
CA LEU A 10 -33.27 13.93 -44.10
C LEU A 10 -33.30 13.79 -45.63
N PRO A 11 -34.12 14.56 -46.34
CA PRO A 11 -34.13 14.54 -47.81
C PRO A 11 -32.88 15.32 -48.32
N GLY A 12 -32.10 14.67 -49.18
CA GLY A 12 -31.19 15.39 -50.04
C GLY A 12 -29.69 15.21 -49.82
N LEU A 13 -29.14 14.01 -50.13
CA LEU A 13 -27.69 13.87 -50.36
C LEU A 13 -27.28 12.97 -51.55
N TYR A 14 -28.21 12.54 -52.40
CA TYR A 14 -27.87 11.96 -53.72
C TYR A 14 -28.85 12.53 -54.76
N GLY A 15 -28.28 13.37 -55.60
CA GLY A 15 -29.03 13.99 -56.68
C GLY A 15 -29.49 13.01 -57.74
N ASN A 16 -30.81 12.81 -57.83
CA ASN A 16 -31.49 12.45 -59.06
C ASN A 16 -32.51 13.57 -59.33
N PRO A 17 -32.42 14.34 -60.44
CA PRO A 17 -33.16 15.61 -60.63
C PRO A 17 -34.58 15.41 -61.20
N GLU A 18 -35.22 14.30 -60.97
CA GLU A 18 -36.61 14.09 -61.46
C GLU A 18 -37.50 13.40 -60.41
N PHE A 19 -37.77 14.14 -59.31
CA PHE A 19 -38.97 13.83 -58.53
C PHE A 19 -39.45 15.11 -57.85
N THR A 20 -40.27 15.87 -58.52
CA THR A 20 -41.16 16.86 -57.89
C THR A 20 -42.25 16.09 -57.16
N GLY A 21 -41.98 15.70 -55.92
CA GLY A 21 -42.93 15.02 -55.06
C GLY A 21 -42.86 15.56 -53.65
N SER A 22 -43.90 16.18 -53.20
CA SER A 22 -44.34 16.55 -51.87
C SER A 22 -43.38 16.26 -50.70
N ASN A 23 -43.08 17.26 -49.90
CA ASN A 23 -42.38 17.19 -48.60
C ASN A 23 -43.24 16.38 -47.58
N ASP A 24 -43.53 15.11 -47.82
CA ASP A 24 -44.14 14.25 -46.82
C ASP A 24 -43.05 13.63 -45.96
N ALA A 25 -42.80 14.26 -44.80
CA ALA A 25 -41.98 13.68 -43.76
C ALA A 25 -42.64 12.39 -43.26
N SER A 26 -42.27 11.23 -43.82
CA SER A 26 -42.74 9.95 -43.33
C SER A 26 -42.00 9.59 -42.04
N THR A 27 -42.75 9.53 -40.96
CA THR A 27 -42.28 9.02 -39.69
C THR A 27 -42.67 7.53 -39.59
N SER A 28 -41.64 6.64 -39.56
CA SER A 28 -41.87 5.22 -39.35
C SER A 28 -41.44 4.79 -37.93
N VAL A 29 -42.30 4.14 -37.21
CA VAL A 29 -42.01 3.48 -35.93
C VAL A 29 -42.05 1.99 -36.15
N GLY A 30 -40.91 1.33 -35.91
CA GLY A 30 -40.78 -0.12 -36.09
C GLY A 30 -40.35 -0.82 -34.80
N LEU A 31 -41.03 -1.93 -34.46
CA LEU A 31 -40.58 -2.84 -33.42
C LEU A 31 -39.99 -4.09 -34.07
N THR A 32 -38.67 -4.32 -33.83
CA THR A 32 -38.00 -5.51 -34.37
C THR A 32 -37.70 -6.50 -33.27
N LEU A 33 -38.25 -7.71 -33.37
CA LEU A 33 -37.93 -8.83 -32.50
C LEU A 33 -37.02 -9.80 -33.27
N SER A 34 -35.78 -9.95 -32.78
CA SER A 34 -34.79 -10.88 -33.34
C SER A 34 -34.58 -12.06 -32.39
N ILE A 35 -34.98 -13.24 -32.83
CA ILE A 35 -34.83 -14.49 -32.06
C ILE A 35 -33.88 -15.39 -32.82
N PRO A 36 -32.62 -15.60 -32.36
CA PRO A 36 -31.70 -16.53 -33.00
C PRO A 36 -32.19 -17.98 -32.70
N ILE A 37 -32.55 -18.71 -33.75
CA ILE A 37 -33.01 -20.10 -33.65
C ILE A 37 -31.81 -21.05 -33.49
N PHE A 38 -30.69 -20.73 -34.10
CA PHE A 38 -29.46 -21.52 -34.02
C PHE A 38 -28.23 -20.59 -34.05
N SER A 39 -27.35 -20.71 -33.02
CA SER A 39 -26.15 -19.89 -32.88
C SER A 39 -24.84 -20.70 -32.99
N GLY A 40 -24.86 -21.90 -33.60
CA GLY A 40 -23.67 -22.72 -33.80
C GLY A 40 -22.90 -23.03 -32.52
N PHE A 41 -23.60 -23.35 -31.43
CA PHE A 41 -23.03 -23.59 -30.08
C PHE A 41 -22.36 -22.37 -29.42
N ALA A 42 -22.42 -21.18 -30.02
CA ALA A 42 -21.81 -19.97 -29.46
C ALA A 42 -22.38 -19.65 -28.05
N THR A 43 -23.68 -19.82 -27.84
CA THR A 43 -24.31 -19.62 -26.54
C THR A 43 -23.75 -20.59 -25.49
N GLN A 44 -23.61 -21.88 -25.85
CA GLN A 44 -23.11 -22.91 -24.94
C GLN A 44 -21.62 -22.67 -24.63
N SER A 45 -20.81 -22.27 -25.61
CA SER A 45 -19.42 -21.86 -25.41
C SER A 45 -19.33 -20.63 -24.52
N GLY A 46 -20.20 -19.63 -24.72
CA GLY A 46 -20.30 -18.46 -23.87
C GLY A 46 -20.62 -18.79 -22.41
N VAL A 47 -21.54 -19.71 -22.17
CA VAL A 47 -21.87 -20.19 -20.81
C VAL A 47 -20.65 -20.88 -20.17
N ARG A 48 -19.96 -21.74 -20.89
CA ARG A 48 -18.73 -22.40 -20.39
C ARG A 48 -17.64 -21.39 -20.06
N SER A 49 -17.44 -20.40 -20.92
CA SER A 49 -16.47 -19.31 -20.68
C SER A 49 -16.85 -18.50 -19.43
N ALA A 50 -18.12 -18.15 -19.26
CA ALA A 50 -18.60 -17.43 -18.09
C ALA A 50 -18.44 -18.25 -16.79
N LEU A 51 -18.68 -19.56 -16.82
CA LEU A 51 -18.44 -20.43 -15.69
C LEU A 51 -16.95 -20.51 -15.33
N ALA A 52 -16.07 -20.65 -16.33
CA ALA A 52 -14.62 -20.64 -16.11
C ALA A 52 -14.15 -19.31 -15.52
N GLN A 53 -14.65 -18.17 -16.01
CA GLN A 53 -14.36 -16.86 -15.45
C GLN A 53 -14.83 -16.71 -14.00
N ARG A 54 -16.02 -17.23 -13.68
CA ARG A 54 -16.50 -17.25 -12.29
C ARG A 54 -15.57 -18.07 -11.38
N ASP A 55 -15.14 -19.24 -11.85
CA ASP A 55 -14.25 -20.11 -11.06
C ASP A 55 -12.86 -19.46 -10.86
N ILE A 56 -12.30 -18.83 -11.90
CA ILE A 56 -11.08 -18.02 -11.79
C ILE A 56 -11.26 -16.88 -10.75
N ALA A 57 -12.36 -16.15 -10.80
CA ALA A 57 -12.62 -15.06 -9.85
C ALA A 57 -12.76 -15.59 -8.40
N ARG A 58 -13.35 -16.78 -8.23
CA ARG A 58 -13.46 -17.46 -6.93
C ARG A 58 -12.09 -17.86 -6.39
N ASP A 59 -11.24 -18.43 -7.24
CA ASP A 59 -9.88 -18.84 -6.88
C ASP A 59 -9.01 -17.61 -6.52
N GLN A 60 -9.14 -16.52 -7.27
CA GLN A 60 -8.49 -15.25 -6.96
C GLN A 60 -8.94 -14.69 -5.60
N LEU A 61 -10.23 -14.74 -5.29
CA LEU A 61 -10.74 -14.33 -3.98
C LEU A 61 -10.14 -15.17 -2.85
N GLU A 62 -10.08 -16.48 -3.03
CA GLU A 62 -9.51 -17.39 -2.05
C GLU A 62 -7.99 -17.13 -1.87
N GLN A 63 -7.27 -16.89 -2.95
CA GLN A 63 -5.87 -16.48 -2.92
C GLN A 63 -5.67 -15.19 -2.12
N GLN A 64 -6.51 -14.17 -2.35
CA GLN A 64 -6.45 -12.90 -1.62
C GLN A 64 -6.74 -13.08 -0.13
N LYS A 65 -7.73 -13.88 0.23
CA LYS A 65 -8.03 -14.19 1.64
C LYS A 65 -6.84 -14.82 2.36
N ARG A 66 -6.22 -15.83 1.73
CA ARG A 66 -5.02 -16.47 2.30
C ARG A 66 -3.82 -15.54 2.36
N ALA A 67 -3.65 -14.65 1.38
CA ALA A 67 -2.60 -13.64 1.39
C ALA A 67 -2.81 -12.65 2.55
N LEU A 68 -4.04 -12.18 2.75
CA LEU A 68 -4.39 -11.28 3.84
C LEU A 68 -4.12 -11.93 5.21
N GLU A 69 -4.56 -13.18 5.41
CA GLU A 69 -4.31 -13.92 6.66
C GLU A 69 -2.80 -14.04 6.96
N ARG A 70 -2.00 -14.43 5.95
CA ARG A 70 -0.55 -14.51 6.11
C ARG A 70 0.07 -13.15 6.43
N ASN A 71 -0.33 -12.09 5.72
CA ASN A 71 0.21 -10.76 5.90
C ASN A 71 -0.10 -10.23 7.30
N THR A 72 -1.33 -10.40 7.78
CA THR A 72 -1.73 -9.97 9.13
C THR A 72 -0.96 -10.75 10.20
N ARG A 73 -0.80 -12.07 10.03
CA ARG A 73 -0.02 -12.91 10.96
C ARG A 73 1.46 -12.49 10.98
N ASN A 74 2.05 -12.24 9.82
CA ASN A 74 3.44 -11.79 9.71
C ASN A 74 3.62 -10.40 10.35
N ALA A 75 2.71 -9.45 10.10
CA ALA A 75 2.75 -8.12 10.69
C ALA A 75 2.65 -8.19 12.23
N TYR A 76 1.77 -9.06 12.77
CA TYR A 76 1.67 -9.27 14.21
C TYR A 76 2.96 -9.84 14.80
N GLN A 77 3.54 -10.87 14.16
CA GLN A 77 4.80 -11.46 14.60
C GLN A 77 5.96 -10.46 14.55
N ALA A 78 6.02 -9.63 13.49
CA ALA A 78 7.01 -8.58 13.36
C ALA A 78 6.87 -7.53 14.47
N LEU A 79 5.64 -7.16 14.84
CA LEU A 79 5.38 -6.23 15.95
C LEU A 79 5.85 -6.80 17.29
N VAL A 80 5.52 -8.06 17.58
CA VAL A 80 5.93 -8.74 18.84
C VAL A 80 7.46 -8.88 18.92
N ALA A 81 8.11 -9.25 17.80
CA ALA A 81 9.56 -9.32 17.73
C ALA A 81 10.19 -7.93 17.89
N GLY A 82 9.57 -6.89 17.33
CA GLY A 82 10.03 -5.50 17.43
C GLY A 82 10.08 -4.99 18.88
N ILE A 83 9.14 -5.39 19.74
CA ILE A 83 9.17 -5.05 21.17
C ILE A 83 10.45 -5.58 21.83
N SER A 84 10.76 -6.86 21.60
CA SER A 84 11.95 -7.49 22.14
C SER A 84 13.23 -6.91 21.57
N GLU A 85 13.22 -6.54 20.28
CA GLU A 85 14.36 -5.89 19.62
C GLU A 85 14.64 -4.51 20.21
N VAL A 86 13.65 -3.66 20.37
CA VAL A 86 13.81 -2.33 20.97
C VAL A 86 14.41 -2.43 22.37
N GLU A 87 13.93 -3.38 23.19
CA GLU A 87 14.47 -3.57 24.55
C GLU A 87 15.91 -4.08 24.53
N ALA A 88 16.23 -5.05 23.66
CA ALA A 88 17.60 -5.54 23.51
C ALA A 88 18.57 -4.43 23.05
N ARG A 89 18.17 -3.59 22.09
CA ARG A 89 18.97 -2.44 21.62
C ARG A 89 19.11 -1.37 22.69
N ARG A 90 18.08 -1.15 23.52
CA ARG A 90 18.15 -0.26 24.68
C ARG A 90 19.22 -0.73 25.67
N LEU A 91 19.22 -2.01 26.02
CA LEU A 91 20.23 -2.57 26.93
C LEU A 91 21.62 -2.54 26.33
N ALA A 92 21.77 -2.82 25.03
CA ALA A 92 23.04 -2.69 24.32
C ALA A 92 23.59 -1.25 24.35
N LEU A 93 22.70 -0.26 24.18
CA LEU A 93 23.07 1.15 24.29
C LEU A 93 23.58 1.50 25.69
N VAL A 94 22.89 1.06 26.75
CA VAL A 94 23.33 1.27 28.14
C VAL A 94 24.70 0.65 28.39
N SER A 95 24.93 -0.59 27.88
CA SER A 95 26.23 -1.26 27.99
C SER A 95 27.35 -0.53 27.25
N ALA A 96 27.06 -0.05 26.02
CA ALA A 96 28.02 0.73 25.23
C ALA A 96 28.38 2.06 25.89
N GLN A 97 27.37 2.72 26.49
CA GLN A 97 27.57 3.95 27.26
C GLN A 97 28.49 3.72 28.44
N SER A 98 28.22 2.70 29.26
CA SER A 98 29.04 2.33 30.41
C SER A 98 30.46 1.96 30.02
N ALA A 99 30.64 1.24 28.90
CA ALA A 99 31.97 0.89 28.38
C ALA A 99 32.79 2.12 27.92
N TYR A 100 32.11 3.08 27.28
CA TYR A 100 32.73 4.33 26.88
C TYR A 100 33.15 5.14 28.10
N GLU A 101 32.28 5.34 29.08
CA GLU A 101 32.60 6.07 30.33
C GLU A 101 33.75 5.39 31.08
N ALA A 102 33.74 4.06 31.23
CA ALA A 102 34.83 3.31 31.84
C ALA A 102 36.18 3.46 31.08
N SER A 103 36.12 3.55 29.75
CA SER A 103 37.34 3.77 28.94
C SER A 103 37.91 5.20 29.08
N GLN A 104 37.06 6.19 29.27
CA GLN A 104 37.48 7.55 29.57
C GLN A 104 38.23 7.64 30.93
N VAL A 105 37.60 7.09 31.97
CA VAL A 105 38.23 7.01 33.30
C VAL A 105 39.55 6.22 33.22
N GLY A 106 39.56 5.09 32.47
CA GLY A 106 40.78 4.30 32.27
C GLY A 106 41.89 5.03 31.55
N LEU A 107 41.55 5.94 30.64
CA LEU A 107 42.53 6.82 29.97
C LEU A 107 43.10 7.83 30.95
N GLU A 108 42.27 8.46 31.80
CA GLU A 108 42.70 9.43 32.80
C GLU A 108 43.71 8.84 33.81
N VAL A 109 43.49 7.59 34.22
CA VAL A 109 44.38 6.87 35.15
C VAL A 109 45.52 6.12 34.44
N GLY A 110 45.63 6.23 33.11
CA GLY A 110 46.69 5.61 32.32
C GLY A 110 46.59 4.11 32.08
N THR A 111 45.43 3.48 32.35
CA THR A 111 45.21 2.03 32.15
C THR A 111 44.60 1.69 30.76
N ARG A 112 44.14 2.69 30.02
CA ARG A 112 43.57 2.58 28.67
C ARG A 112 44.26 3.54 27.72
N THR A 113 44.18 3.22 26.42
CA THR A 113 44.75 4.06 25.37
C THR A 113 43.68 4.98 24.77
N VAL A 114 44.07 6.04 24.10
CA VAL A 114 43.20 6.93 23.34
C VAL A 114 42.43 6.12 22.26
N LEU A 115 43.12 5.14 21.66
CA LEU A 115 42.49 4.25 20.66
C LEU A 115 41.32 3.43 21.25
N ASP A 116 41.45 2.96 22.49
CA ASP A 116 40.38 2.26 23.18
C ASP A 116 39.14 3.15 23.39
N VAL A 117 39.37 4.42 23.78
CA VAL A 117 38.28 5.39 23.96
C VAL A 117 37.60 5.70 22.64
N LEU A 118 38.36 5.90 21.56
CA LEU A 118 37.76 6.14 20.22
C LEU A 118 36.98 4.94 19.70
N ASN A 119 37.44 3.72 19.94
CA ASN A 119 36.72 2.49 19.57
C ASN A 119 35.43 2.36 20.36
N ASN A 120 35.44 2.61 21.67
CA ASN A 120 34.23 2.57 22.50
C ASN A 120 33.25 3.69 22.13
N GLN A 121 33.76 4.89 21.80
CA GLN A 121 32.91 5.98 21.27
C GLN A 121 32.21 5.61 19.98
N ARG A 122 32.95 4.99 19.05
CA ARG A 122 32.35 4.48 17.79
C ARG A 122 31.27 3.43 18.04
N THR A 123 31.54 2.51 18.98
CA THR A 123 30.56 1.49 19.40
C THR A 123 29.32 2.13 20.01
N LEU A 124 29.48 3.16 20.84
CA LEU A 124 28.37 3.91 21.42
C LEU A 124 27.50 4.57 20.35
N PHE A 125 28.09 5.27 19.38
CA PHE A 125 27.32 5.88 18.28
C PHE A 125 26.60 4.84 17.43
N SER A 126 27.25 3.69 17.16
CA SER A 126 26.57 2.57 16.48
C SER A 126 25.36 2.07 17.27
N ALA A 127 25.51 1.87 18.59
CA ALA A 127 24.42 1.43 19.46
C ALA A 127 23.27 2.47 19.52
N GLN A 128 23.59 3.76 19.52
CA GLN A 128 22.58 4.83 19.44
C GLN A 128 21.80 4.77 18.14
N GLN A 129 22.50 4.59 17.01
CA GLN A 129 21.89 4.45 15.70
C GLN A 129 20.98 3.21 15.64
N ASP A 130 21.48 2.05 16.10
CA ASP A 130 20.75 0.79 16.12
C ASP A 130 19.47 0.89 16.97
N TYR A 131 19.55 1.53 18.13
CA TYR A 131 18.40 1.76 19.00
C TYR A 131 17.36 2.68 18.35
N ALA A 132 17.80 3.77 17.71
CA ALA A 132 16.90 4.66 16.98
C ALA A 132 16.21 3.91 15.82
N GLN A 133 16.98 3.14 15.04
CA GLN A 133 16.43 2.33 13.94
C GLN A 133 15.40 1.32 14.42
N ALA A 134 15.67 0.62 15.53
CA ALA A 134 14.73 -0.34 16.12
C ALA A 134 13.40 0.34 16.53
N LYS A 135 13.45 1.55 17.10
CA LYS A 135 12.24 2.34 17.42
C LYS A 135 11.43 2.68 16.19
N TYR A 136 12.08 3.15 15.11
CA TYR A 136 11.39 3.46 13.86
C TYR A 136 10.80 2.20 13.19
N ASN A 137 11.53 1.09 13.20
CA ASN A 137 11.02 -0.18 12.69
C ASN A 137 9.78 -0.65 13.48
N PHE A 138 9.79 -0.50 14.80
CA PHE A 138 8.64 -0.82 15.64
C PHE A 138 7.41 0.02 15.30
N LEU A 139 7.56 1.34 15.14
CA LEU A 139 6.47 2.23 14.74
C LEU A 139 5.93 1.87 13.35
N GLN A 140 6.82 1.56 12.40
CA GLN A 140 6.43 1.11 11.06
C GLN A 140 5.67 -0.21 11.11
N ASN A 141 6.13 -1.20 11.89
CA ASN A 141 5.46 -2.48 12.05
C ASN A 141 4.08 -2.33 12.69
N ARG A 142 3.90 -1.38 13.61
CA ARG A 142 2.59 -1.04 14.19
C ARG A 142 1.63 -0.57 13.10
N LEU A 143 2.03 0.41 12.28
CA LEU A 143 1.20 0.91 11.18
C LEU A 143 0.90 -0.17 10.13
N LEU A 144 1.87 -1.04 9.83
CA LEU A 144 1.66 -2.17 8.91
C LEU A 144 0.63 -3.18 9.43
N LEU A 145 0.60 -3.41 10.75
CA LEU A 145 -0.42 -4.26 11.36
C LEU A 145 -1.81 -3.62 11.27
N GLU A 146 -1.94 -2.33 11.58
CA GLU A 146 -3.18 -1.58 11.47
C GLU A 146 -3.70 -1.53 10.02
N GLN A 147 -2.78 -1.37 9.06
CA GLN A 147 -3.08 -1.46 7.63
C GLN A 147 -3.56 -2.87 7.23
N ALA A 148 -2.88 -3.91 7.67
CA ALA A 148 -3.26 -5.29 7.37
C ALA A 148 -4.59 -5.70 8.01
N ALA A 149 -4.93 -5.12 9.17
CA ALA A 149 -6.22 -5.29 9.83
C ALA A 149 -7.33 -4.42 9.22
N GLY A 150 -6.99 -3.44 8.37
CA GLY A 150 -7.96 -2.49 7.80
C GLY A 150 -8.49 -1.47 8.81
N THR A 151 -7.78 -1.27 9.92
CA THR A 151 -8.17 -0.34 10.99
C THR A 151 -7.39 0.97 10.99
N LEU A 152 -6.40 1.11 10.09
CA LEU A 152 -5.55 2.30 9.98
C LEU A 152 -6.39 3.57 9.74
N GLN A 153 -6.24 4.55 10.62
CA GLN A 153 -6.91 5.86 10.58
C GLN A 153 -5.89 7.00 10.52
N LEU A 154 -6.36 8.18 10.15
CA LEU A 154 -5.51 9.38 10.12
C LEU A 154 -4.95 9.72 11.51
N ALA A 155 -5.73 9.47 12.57
CA ALA A 155 -5.31 9.68 13.95
C ALA A 155 -4.06 8.86 14.32
N ASP A 156 -3.93 7.62 13.82
CA ASP A 156 -2.77 6.76 14.08
C ASP A 156 -1.50 7.32 13.45
N LEU A 157 -1.62 7.92 12.25
CA LEU A 157 -0.52 8.61 11.58
C LEU A 157 -0.12 9.90 12.30
N GLU A 158 -1.09 10.66 12.82
CA GLU A 158 -0.84 11.86 13.60
C GLU A 158 -0.14 11.52 14.91
N ASP A 159 -0.55 10.43 15.60
CA ASP A 159 0.11 9.94 16.81
C ASP A 159 1.57 9.56 16.54
N VAL A 160 1.83 8.82 15.46
CA VAL A 160 3.22 8.47 15.08
C VAL A 160 4.00 9.72 14.70
N ASN A 161 3.42 10.66 13.95
CA ASN A 161 4.08 11.91 13.57
C ASN A 161 4.44 12.76 14.81
N ARG A 162 3.59 12.78 15.81
CA ARG A 162 3.86 13.47 17.09
C ARG A 162 5.05 12.85 17.83
N LEU A 163 5.23 11.53 17.77
CA LEU A 163 6.38 10.82 18.34
C LEU A 163 7.66 11.04 17.54
N LEU A 164 7.54 11.33 16.24
CA LEU A 164 8.66 11.59 15.33
C LEU A 164 9.09 13.07 15.32
N THR A 165 8.22 13.97 15.78
CA THR A 165 8.58 15.38 15.89
C THR A 165 9.74 15.50 16.88
N THR A 166 10.91 15.73 16.36
CA THR A 166 12.14 16.01 17.12
C THR A 166 11.86 17.15 18.07
N ASP A 167 12.27 17.02 19.32
CA ASP A 167 12.37 18.16 20.24
C ASP A 167 13.04 19.31 19.49
N GLU A 168 12.34 20.41 19.30
CA GLU A 168 12.92 21.63 18.68
C GLU A 168 14.21 22.06 19.38
N SER A 169 14.39 21.64 20.64
CA SER A 169 15.60 21.82 21.45
C SER A 169 16.83 21.13 20.80
N VAL A 170 16.67 19.93 20.21
CA VAL A 170 17.78 19.19 19.57
C VAL A 170 18.11 19.81 18.21
N ALA A 171 17.09 20.21 17.43
CA ALA A 171 17.30 20.88 16.15
C ALA A 171 18.01 22.24 16.33
N LYS A 172 17.70 22.96 17.42
CA LYS A 172 18.33 24.24 17.77
C LYS A 172 19.78 24.08 18.28
N ALA A 173 20.09 22.97 18.94
CA ALA A 173 21.44 22.65 19.39
C ALA A 173 22.38 22.25 18.23
N ILE A 174 21.87 21.70 17.13
CA ILE A 174 22.63 21.30 15.94
C ILE A 174 22.81 22.50 14.97
N GLY A 175 21.91 23.48 14.99
CA GLY A 175 21.90 24.65 14.09
C GLY A 175 22.71 25.85 14.60
N THR A 176 23.38 25.77 15.76
CA THR A 176 24.14 26.86 16.38
C THR A 176 25.65 26.54 16.48
N GLN A 177 26.25 26.00 15.40
CA GLN A 177 27.72 26.02 15.22
C GLN A 177 28.08 26.69 13.92
#